data_2ffa4e17aa10d7d3b25673e9f79f39cf
#
_entry.id   2ffa4e17aa10d7d3b25673e9f79f39cf
#
_cell.length_a   1.000
_cell.length_b   1.000
_cell.length_c   1.000
_cell.angle_alpha   90.00
_cell.angle_beta   90.00
_cell.angle_gamma   90.00
#
_symmetry.space_group_name_H-M   'P 1'
#
loop_
_entity.id
_entity.type
_entity.pdbx_description
1 polymer ?
#
loop_
_entity_poly.entity_id
_entity_poly.type
_entity_poly.pdbx_seq_one_letter_code
_entity_poly.pdbx_strand_id
1 'polypeptide(L)' 'TPNQSISCTVNNCAHHCQDSNYCGLTSIRVGTHEANPTEIKCTDCQSFELK' A
#
# COMPACT_ATOMS: atom_id res chain seq x y z
N THR A 1 -1.48 9.97 11.36
CA THR A 1 -2.94 9.88 11.24
C THR A 1 -3.29 8.94 10.10
N PRO A 2 -4.12 7.93 10.33
CA PRO A 2 -4.49 7.00 9.26
C PRO A 2 -5.36 7.68 8.21
N ASN A 3 -5.07 7.37 6.95
CA ASN A 3 -5.88 7.84 5.83
C ASN A 3 -6.92 6.77 5.52
N GLN A 4 -8.17 7.01 5.88
CA GLN A 4 -9.22 6.03 5.72
C GLN A 4 -9.60 5.74 4.28
N SER A 5 -9.06 6.51 3.36
CA SER A 5 -9.24 6.25 1.92
C SER A 5 -8.23 5.23 1.38
N ILE A 6 -7.22 4.87 2.17
CA ILE A 6 -6.17 3.95 1.74
C ILE A 6 -6.08 2.82 2.76
N SER A 7 -6.86 1.78 2.53
CA SER A 7 -6.82 0.59 3.37
C SER A 7 -5.54 -0.19 3.09
N CYS A 8 -4.85 -0.62 4.13
CA CYS A 8 -3.57 -1.30 3.99
C CYS A 8 -3.38 -2.30 5.13
N THR A 9 -2.97 -3.50 4.78
CA THR A 9 -2.70 -4.56 5.78
C THR A 9 -1.22 -4.94 5.84
N VAL A 10 -0.35 -4.17 5.19
CA VAL A 10 1.07 -4.49 5.09
C VAL A 10 1.79 -3.95 6.32
N ASN A 11 1.94 -4.80 7.33
CA ASN A 11 2.54 -4.41 8.62
C ASN A 11 4.01 -4.05 8.53
N ASN A 12 4.70 -4.50 7.50
CA ASN A 12 6.13 -4.23 7.33
C ASN A 12 6.41 -2.90 6.65
N CYS A 13 5.37 -2.17 6.28
CA CYS A 13 5.54 -0.89 5.63
C CYS A 13 5.70 0.23 6.66
N ALA A 14 6.65 1.12 6.43
CA ALA A 14 6.91 2.25 7.32
C ALA A 14 5.73 3.22 7.38
N HIS A 15 4.90 3.24 6.34
CA HIS A 15 3.75 4.15 6.27
C HIS A 15 2.46 3.55 6.81
N HIS A 16 2.48 2.27 7.17
CA HIS A 16 1.31 1.60 7.73
C HIS A 16 1.02 2.11 9.15
N CYS A 17 -0.23 2.44 9.42
CA CYS A 17 -0.65 2.88 10.76
C CYS A 17 -0.85 1.64 11.63
N GLN A 18 -0.11 1.57 12.74
CA GLN A 18 -0.10 0.40 13.62
C GLN A 18 -1.47 0.11 14.24
N ASP A 19 -2.24 1.16 14.50
CA ASP A 19 -3.49 1.04 15.24
C ASP A 19 -4.69 0.70 14.36
N SER A 20 -4.49 0.68 13.05
CA SER A 20 -5.58 0.42 12.12
C SER A 20 -4.98 -0.08 10.81
N ASN A 21 -5.83 -0.65 9.96
CA ASN A 21 -5.38 -1.17 8.66
C ASN A 21 -5.51 -0.10 7.59
N TYR A 22 -4.82 1.01 7.80
CA TYR A 22 -4.81 2.13 6.87
C TYR A 22 -3.39 2.66 6.69
N CYS A 23 -3.15 3.24 5.54
CA CYS A 23 -1.89 3.90 5.24
C CYS A 23 -1.90 5.33 5.80
N GLY A 24 -0.73 5.82 6.22
CA GLY A 24 -0.62 7.18 6.75
C GLY A 24 -0.32 8.24 5.68
N LEU A 25 -0.13 7.83 4.44
CA LEU A 25 0.16 8.76 3.35
C LEU A 25 -1.11 9.43 2.85
N THR A 26 -0.96 10.60 2.23
CA THR A 26 -2.11 11.29 1.63
C THR A 26 -2.48 10.70 0.27
N SER A 27 -1.52 10.08 -0.38
CA SER A 27 -1.74 9.38 -1.65
C SER A 27 -0.67 8.32 -1.81
N ILE A 28 -0.96 7.30 -2.63
CA ILE A 28 -0.01 6.25 -2.94
C ILE A 28 0.03 6.05 -4.44
N ARG A 29 1.10 5.40 -4.89
CA ARG A 29 1.25 5.04 -6.29
C ARG A 29 1.13 3.53 -6.40
N VAL A 30 0.19 3.07 -7.22
CA VAL A 30 0.00 1.65 -7.49
C VAL A 30 0.53 1.35 -8.88
N GLY A 31 1.33 0.31 -8.98
CA GLY A 31 1.90 -0.13 -10.25
C GLY A 31 1.85 -1.63 -10.36
N THR A 32 2.62 -2.16 -11.28
CA THR A 32 2.66 -3.58 -11.51
C THR A 32 4.07 -4.02 -11.94
N HIS A 33 4.39 -5.28 -11.64
CA HIS A 33 5.62 -5.92 -12.10
C HIS A 33 5.36 -6.78 -13.34
N GLU A 34 4.13 -6.74 -13.89
CA GLU A 34 3.72 -7.53 -15.04
C GLU A 34 3.45 -6.62 -16.23
N ALA A 35 3.65 -7.15 -17.45
CA ALA A 35 3.33 -6.40 -18.65
C ALA A 35 1.82 -6.22 -18.82
N ASN A 36 1.05 -7.27 -18.47
CA ASN A 36 -0.41 -7.28 -18.56
C ASN A 36 -0.99 -7.85 -17.28
N PRO A 37 -1.11 -7.04 -16.20
CA PRO A 37 -1.66 -7.55 -14.95
C PRO A 37 -3.13 -7.92 -15.11
N THR A 38 -3.49 -9.11 -14.64
CA THR A 38 -4.85 -9.63 -14.74
C THR A 38 -5.39 -10.06 -13.37
N GLU A 39 -4.55 -10.06 -12.33
CA GLU A 39 -4.94 -10.50 -11.00
C GLU A 39 -4.47 -9.47 -9.97
N ILE A 40 -5.14 -9.49 -8.82
CA ILE A 40 -4.80 -8.58 -7.72
C ILE A 40 -3.34 -8.74 -7.31
N LYS A 41 -2.84 -9.97 -7.26
CA LYS A 41 -1.45 -10.23 -6.84
C LYS A 41 -0.41 -9.70 -7.82
N CYS A 42 -0.83 -9.29 -9.01
CA CYS A 42 0.07 -8.71 -10.02
C CYS A 42 0.26 -7.21 -9.83
N THR A 43 -0.40 -6.62 -8.84
CA THR A 43 -0.32 -5.19 -8.57
C THR A 43 0.50 -4.93 -7.33
N ASP A 44 1.21 -3.81 -7.32
CA ASP A 44 2.14 -3.45 -6.24
C ASP A 44 1.92 -2.03 -5.79
N CYS A 45 2.05 -1.79 -4.48
CA CYS A 45 2.12 -0.45 -3.96
C CYS A 45 3.54 0.08 -4.17
N GLN A 46 3.69 1.07 -5.05
CA GLN A 46 4.99 1.65 -5.36
C GLN A 46 5.46 2.62 -4.27
N SER A 47 4.58 2.94 -3.33
CA SER A 47 4.92 3.81 -2.19
C SER A 47 5.39 3.02 -0.98
N PHE A 48 5.46 1.70 -1.08
CA PHE A 48 5.92 0.84 0.01
C PHE A 48 7.34 1.17 0.41
N GLU A 49 7.57 1.26 1.73
CA GLU A 49 8.91 1.37 2.28
C GLU A 49 9.04 0.41 3.46
N LEU A 50 10.08 -0.37 3.45
CA LEU A 50 10.36 -1.29 4.56
C LEU A 50 10.78 -0.49 5.78
N LYS A 51 10.14 -0.76 6.93
CA LYS A 51 10.51 -0.07 8.16
C LYS A 51 11.81 -0.61 8.78
#